data_5a938a36e6e0c182dcab6d2575f495ac
#
_entry.id   5a938a36e6e0c182dcab6d2575f495ac
#
_cell.length_a   1.000
_cell.length_b   1.000
_cell.length_c   1.000
_cell.angle_alpha   90.00
_cell.angle_beta   90.00
_cell.angle_gamma   90.00
#
_symmetry.space_group_name_H-M   'P 1'
#
loop_
_entity.id
_entity.type
_entity.pdbx_description
1 polymer ?
#
loop_
_entity_poly.entity_id
_entity_poly.type
_entity_poly.pdbx_seq_one_letter_code
_entity_poly.pdbx_strand_id
1 'polypeptide(L)'
;MASILIVEDDPKQLRLYAKALRGYRLTCVSTGTAALKSLAEHLPDVILLDHVLEAGERGTDFLPPLKKAAAHVPIIVISGSLNIRQQLKALQGPRAAHYVLEKPVDLDELEETVQTALTECGLGEAVQTLQSLERAEKLDASEPDRRFTERLTRQHDLLNKLRGAAQRPNISAFARDFNVSRKTIIRDLRDLIQRGQLPEEIFPEWNQPESAGE
;
A
#
# COMPACT_ATOMS: atom_id res chain seq x y z
N MET A 1 6.29 1.75 19.24
CA MET A 1 7.51 1.52 18.43
C MET A 1 7.11 0.54 17.36
N ALA A 2 7.13 0.95 16.10
CA ALA A 2 6.71 0.09 15.02
C ALA A 2 7.58 -1.16 14.87
N SER A 3 6.97 -2.24 14.40
CA SER A 3 7.56 -3.58 14.27
C SER A 3 7.71 -3.97 12.80
N ILE A 4 8.85 -4.51 12.43
CA ILE A 4 9.17 -4.91 11.06
C ILE A 4 9.56 -6.39 11.05
N LEU A 5 8.93 -7.16 10.16
CA LEU A 5 9.33 -8.51 9.84
C LEU A 5 10.26 -8.49 8.63
N ILE A 6 11.49 -8.97 8.79
CA ILE A 6 12.48 -9.08 7.71
C ILE A 6 12.60 -10.55 7.31
N VAL A 7 12.35 -10.83 6.04
CA VAL A 7 12.49 -12.16 5.43
C VAL A 7 13.67 -12.10 4.46
N GLU A 8 14.83 -12.54 4.93
CA GLU A 8 16.12 -12.47 4.21
C GLU A 8 17.00 -13.63 4.71
N ASP A 9 17.55 -14.42 3.81
CA ASP A 9 18.39 -15.58 4.14
C ASP A 9 19.89 -15.24 4.21
N ASP A 10 20.35 -14.19 3.51
CA ASP A 10 21.75 -13.75 3.60
C ASP A 10 22.00 -12.99 4.91
N PRO A 11 22.83 -13.56 5.83
CA PRO A 11 23.11 -12.93 7.11
C PRO A 11 23.89 -11.61 6.99
N LYS A 12 24.52 -11.34 5.84
CA LYS A 12 25.20 -10.05 5.59
C LYS A 12 24.17 -8.98 5.26
N GLN A 13 23.22 -9.28 4.37
CA GLN A 13 22.14 -8.38 4.00
C GLN A 13 21.26 -8.09 5.24
N LEU A 14 20.90 -9.14 5.98
CA LEU A 14 20.12 -9.00 7.20
C LEU A 14 20.77 -8.04 8.21
N ARG A 15 22.10 -8.13 8.40
CA ARG A 15 22.83 -7.21 9.29
C ARG A 15 22.79 -5.77 8.80
N LEU A 16 22.87 -5.54 7.48
CA LEU A 16 22.78 -4.20 6.90
C LEU A 16 21.41 -3.59 7.13
N TYR A 17 20.35 -4.34 6.86
CA TYR A 17 18.96 -3.88 7.08
C TYR A 17 18.68 -3.64 8.56
N ALA A 18 19.12 -4.56 9.43
CA ALA A 18 18.95 -4.40 10.87
C ALA A 18 19.70 -3.17 11.42
N LYS A 19 20.83 -2.81 10.85
CA LYS A 19 21.57 -1.59 11.22
C LYS A 19 20.83 -0.33 10.78
N ALA A 20 20.30 -0.29 9.55
CA ALA A 20 19.54 0.84 9.04
C ALA A 20 18.24 1.03 9.85
N LEU A 21 17.57 -0.06 10.16
CA LEU A 21 16.25 -0.06 10.80
C LEU A 21 16.30 -0.22 12.33
N ARG A 22 17.42 0.13 12.97
CA ARG A 22 17.63 0.00 14.44
C ARG A 22 16.61 0.76 15.29
N GLY A 23 15.89 1.72 14.72
CA GLY A 23 14.81 2.48 15.36
C GLY A 23 13.49 1.72 15.50
N TYR A 24 13.41 0.49 14.97
CA TYR A 24 12.20 -0.34 14.94
C TYR A 24 12.39 -1.64 15.75
N ARG A 25 11.27 -2.30 16.08
CA ARG A 25 11.31 -3.66 16.62
C ARG A 25 11.44 -4.63 15.46
N LEU A 26 12.55 -5.36 15.36
CA LEU A 26 12.83 -6.24 14.24
C LEU A 26 12.58 -7.70 14.62
N THR A 27 11.88 -8.42 13.75
CA THR A 27 11.79 -9.88 13.73
C THR A 27 12.41 -10.35 12.42
N CYS A 28 13.40 -11.24 12.50
CA CYS A 28 14.18 -11.68 11.35
C CYS A 28 13.94 -13.18 11.13
N VAL A 29 13.61 -13.55 9.91
CA VAL A 29 13.42 -14.95 9.47
C VAL A 29 14.08 -15.17 8.12
N SER A 30 14.48 -16.41 7.83
CA SER A 30 15.23 -16.75 6.60
C SER A 30 14.37 -17.42 5.52
N THR A 31 13.11 -17.74 5.80
CA THR A 31 12.23 -18.47 4.85
C THR A 31 10.83 -17.88 4.84
N GLY A 32 10.13 -18.02 3.71
CA GLY A 32 8.73 -17.61 3.59
C GLY A 32 7.79 -18.37 4.53
N THR A 33 8.08 -19.65 4.79
CA THR A 33 7.31 -20.46 5.74
C THR A 33 7.48 -19.95 7.19
N ALA A 34 8.70 -19.57 7.58
CA ALA A 34 8.96 -18.98 8.90
C ALA A 34 8.26 -17.61 9.03
N ALA A 35 8.19 -16.84 7.95
CA ALA A 35 7.45 -15.58 7.91
C ALA A 35 5.96 -15.79 8.19
N LEU A 36 5.33 -16.77 7.54
CA LEU A 36 3.92 -17.11 7.78
C LEU A 36 3.67 -17.56 9.23
N LYS A 37 4.59 -18.32 9.81
CA LYS A 37 4.50 -18.74 11.21
C LYS A 37 4.61 -17.53 12.15
N SER A 38 5.55 -16.62 11.88
CA SER A 38 5.72 -15.38 12.66
C SER A 38 4.46 -14.51 12.62
N LEU A 39 3.79 -14.40 11.46
CA LEU A 39 2.53 -13.65 11.32
C LEU A 39 1.37 -14.24 12.17
N ALA A 40 1.37 -15.56 12.40
CA ALA A 40 0.38 -16.20 13.25
C ALA A 40 0.57 -15.86 14.74
N GLU A 41 1.80 -15.52 15.14
CA GLU A 41 2.13 -15.15 16.52
C GLU A 41 1.99 -13.64 16.75
N HIS A 42 2.51 -12.82 15.83
CA HIS A 42 2.50 -11.37 15.93
C HIS A 42 2.40 -10.74 14.54
N LEU A 43 1.50 -9.78 14.37
CA LEU A 43 1.39 -8.97 13.16
C LEU A 43 2.41 -7.84 13.20
N PRO A 44 3.31 -7.73 12.20
CA PRO A 44 4.21 -6.58 12.07
C PRO A 44 3.48 -5.40 11.42
N ASP A 45 4.06 -4.21 11.55
CA ASP A 45 3.57 -3.01 10.88
C ASP A 45 4.05 -2.93 9.41
N VAL A 46 5.18 -3.57 9.09
CA VAL A 46 5.75 -3.68 7.73
C VAL A 46 6.43 -5.03 7.55
N ILE A 47 6.40 -5.58 6.33
CA ILE A 47 7.16 -6.77 5.94
C ILE A 47 8.18 -6.37 4.87
N LEU A 48 9.47 -6.64 5.13
CA LEU A 48 10.53 -6.65 4.12
C LEU A 48 10.70 -8.08 3.63
N LEU A 49 10.62 -8.28 2.30
CA LEU A 49 10.67 -9.60 1.70
C LEU A 49 11.72 -9.65 0.60
N ASP A 50 12.76 -10.45 0.79
CA ASP A 50 13.68 -10.74 -0.32
C ASP A 50 12.95 -11.52 -1.41
N HIS A 51 13.24 -11.18 -2.66
CA HIS A 51 12.71 -11.88 -3.83
C HIS A 51 13.27 -13.30 -3.97
N VAL A 52 14.53 -13.50 -3.63
CA VAL A 52 15.23 -14.79 -3.73
C VAL A 52 15.68 -15.21 -2.34
N LEU A 53 15.09 -16.29 -1.84
CA LEU A 53 15.41 -16.90 -0.56
C LEU A 53 16.21 -18.20 -0.75
N GLU A 54 16.69 -18.77 0.36
CA GLU A 54 17.47 -20.01 0.38
C GLU A 54 16.78 -21.15 -0.39
N ALA A 55 17.57 -22.05 -0.96
CA ALA A 55 17.11 -23.18 -1.76
C ALA A 55 16.38 -22.81 -3.07
N GLY A 56 16.47 -21.56 -3.55
CA GLY A 56 15.83 -21.10 -4.77
C GLY A 56 14.34 -20.78 -4.60
N GLU A 57 13.84 -20.68 -3.37
CA GLU A 57 12.51 -20.15 -3.10
C GLU A 57 12.39 -18.71 -3.59
N ARG A 58 11.31 -18.40 -4.26
CA ARG A 58 11.00 -17.02 -4.63
C ARG A 58 10.13 -16.38 -3.56
N GLY A 59 10.63 -15.37 -2.87
CA GLY A 59 9.85 -14.62 -1.89
C GLY A 59 8.54 -14.09 -2.45
N THR A 60 8.50 -13.72 -3.74
CA THR A 60 7.28 -13.28 -4.42
C THR A 60 6.17 -14.34 -4.48
N ASP A 61 6.50 -15.63 -4.41
CA ASP A 61 5.50 -16.70 -4.36
C ASP A 61 4.75 -16.71 -3.02
N PHE A 62 5.35 -16.10 -1.99
CA PHE A 62 4.73 -15.92 -0.68
C PHE A 62 3.85 -14.67 -0.57
N LEU A 63 3.85 -13.76 -1.55
CA LEU A 63 2.98 -12.57 -1.51
C LEU A 63 1.49 -12.92 -1.31
N PRO A 64 0.89 -13.87 -2.05
CA PRO A 64 -0.50 -14.23 -1.84
C PRO A 64 -0.80 -14.78 -0.44
N PRO A 65 -0.06 -15.74 0.11
CA PRO A 65 -0.31 -16.24 1.46
C PRO A 65 0.00 -15.20 2.56
N LEU A 66 1.04 -14.36 2.41
CA LEU A 66 1.34 -13.27 3.34
C LEU A 66 0.20 -12.24 3.37
N LYS A 67 -0.30 -11.85 2.21
CA LYS A 67 -1.44 -10.94 2.10
C LYS A 67 -2.74 -11.54 2.61
N LYS A 68 -2.91 -12.85 2.51
CA LYS A 68 -4.06 -13.54 3.12
C LYS A 68 -3.98 -13.51 4.64
N ALA A 69 -2.77 -13.68 5.21
CA ALA A 69 -2.55 -13.70 6.65
C ALA A 69 -2.56 -12.27 7.26
N ALA A 70 -2.05 -11.28 6.51
CA ALA A 70 -1.86 -9.91 6.96
C ALA A 70 -2.25 -8.90 5.86
N ALA A 71 -3.56 -8.81 5.55
CA ALA A 71 -4.07 -8.06 4.42
C ALA A 71 -3.72 -6.55 4.46
N HIS A 72 -3.63 -5.98 5.65
CA HIS A 72 -3.39 -4.55 5.86
C HIS A 72 -1.91 -4.20 6.01
N VAL A 73 -1.04 -5.20 6.19
CA VAL A 73 0.39 -4.98 6.38
C VAL A 73 1.05 -4.71 5.02
N PRO A 74 1.76 -3.58 4.85
CA PRO A 74 2.51 -3.31 3.64
C PRO A 74 3.67 -4.29 3.49
N ILE A 75 3.90 -4.73 2.25
CA ILE A 75 5.02 -5.59 1.89
C ILE A 75 5.94 -4.82 0.95
N ILE A 76 7.20 -4.69 1.33
CA ILE A 76 8.28 -4.13 0.52
C ILE A 76 9.09 -5.30 -0.01
N VAL A 77 9.12 -5.51 -1.32
CA VAL A 77 9.94 -6.56 -1.95
C VAL A 77 11.30 -5.99 -2.29
N ILE A 78 12.35 -6.70 -1.90
CA ILE A 78 13.74 -6.37 -2.22
C ILE A 78 14.26 -7.37 -3.25
N SER A 79 14.85 -6.90 -4.36
CA SER A 79 15.29 -7.79 -5.43
C SER A 79 16.55 -7.32 -6.15
N GLY A 80 17.46 -8.25 -6.40
CA GLY A 80 18.67 -8.01 -7.22
C GLY A 80 18.47 -8.22 -8.72
N SER A 81 17.32 -8.69 -9.17
CA SER A 81 17.15 -9.14 -10.58
C SER A 81 15.70 -9.17 -11.05
N LEU A 82 14.85 -8.28 -10.57
CA LEU A 82 13.52 -8.15 -11.18
C LEU A 82 13.64 -7.35 -12.49
N ASN A 83 13.31 -7.98 -13.62
CA ASN A 83 13.07 -7.18 -14.81
C ASN A 83 11.79 -6.34 -14.64
N ILE A 84 11.67 -5.25 -15.39
CA ILE A 84 10.54 -4.30 -15.30
C ILE A 84 9.17 -5.00 -15.33
N ARG A 85 9.02 -6.08 -16.12
CA ARG A 85 7.76 -6.85 -16.22
C ARG A 85 7.46 -7.61 -14.93
N GLN A 86 8.48 -8.14 -14.26
CA GLN A 86 8.31 -8.83 -12.98
C GLN A 86 8.03 -7.85 -11.84
N GLN A 87 8.67 -6.68 -11.84
CA GLN A 87 8.36 -5.59 -10.91
C GLN A 87 6.91 -5.15 -11.05
N LEU A 88 6.46 -4.84 -12.26
CA LEU A 88 5.08 -4.46 -12.53
C LEU A 88 4.09 -5.55 -12.09
N LYS A 89 4.41 -6.82 -12.35
CA LYS A 89 3.56 -7.94 -11.93
C LYS A 89 3.50 -8.09 -10.41
N ALA A 90 4.62 -7.85 -9.70
CA ALA A 90 4.67 -7.89 -8.25
C ALA A 90 3.87 -6.74 -7.59
N LEU A 91 3.72 -5.61 -8.29
CA LEU A 91 2.97 -4.43 -7.84
C LEU A 91 1.49 -4.45 -8.25
N GLN A 92 1.03 -5.44 -9.03
CA GLN A 92 -0.33 -5.48 -9.56
C GLN A 92 -1.24 -6.43 -8.77
N GLY A 93 -2.48 -6.00 -8.56
CA GLY A 93 -3.57 -6.78 -7.99
C GLY A 93 -3.70 -6.69 -6.47
N PRO A 94 -4.78 -7.28 -5.91
CA PRO A 94 -5.13 -7.13 -4.49
C PRO A 94 -4.17 -7.88 -3.53
N ARG A 95 -3.24 -8.67 -4.09
CA ARG A 95 -2.21 -9.43 -3.36
C ARG A 95 -0.80 -9.00 -3.76
N ALA A 96 -0.67 -7.78 -4.25
CA ALA A 96 0.60 -7.23 -4.71
C ALA A 96 1.46 -6.74 -3.54
N ALA A 97 2.76 -6.63 -3.78
CA ALA A 97 3.64 -5.81 -2.95
C ALA A 97 3.18 -4.34 -3.01
N HIS A 98 3.48 -3.57 -1.98
CA HIS A 98 3.25 -2.13 -1.98
C HIS A 98 4.40 -1.39 -2.63
N TYR A 99 5.64 -1.87 -2.38
CA TYR A 99 6.87 -1.26 -2.88
C TYR A 99 7.85 -2.33 -3.36
N VAL A 100 8.74 -1.94 -4.26
CA VAL A 100 9.85 -2.78 -4.73
C VAL A 100 11.13 -1.94 -4.68
N LEU A 101 12.15 -2.46 -3.99
CA LEU A 101 13.50 -1.91 -3.95
C LEU A 101 14.47 -2.79 -4.72
N GLU A 102 15.42 -2.20 -5.42
CA GLU A 102 16.44 -2.91 -6.21
C GLU A 102 17.72 -3.09 -5.39
N LYS A 103 18.32 -4.28 -5.44
CA LYS A 103 19.66 -4.53 -4.87
C LYS A 103 20.73 -4.04 -5.85
N PRO A 104 21.80 -3.36 -5.42
CA PRO A 104 22.15 -3.09 -4.02
C PRO A 104 21.24 -2.01 -3.41
N VAL A 105 20.64 -2.32 -2.26
CA VAL A 105 19.69 -1.41 -1.61
C VAL A 105 20.44 -0.22 -1.01
N ASP A 106 20.02 0.97 -1.38
CA ASP A 106 20.39 2.18 -0.65
C ASP A 106 19.68 2.17 0.72
N LEU A 107 20.45 2.32 1.79
CA LEU A 107 19.90 2.22 3.15
C LEU A 107 19.03 3.43 3.52
N ASP A 108 19.30 4.58 2.94
CA ASP A 108 18.49 5.80 3.15
C ASP A 108 17.15 5.63 2.40
N GLU A 109 17.18 5.10 1.16
CA GLU A 109 15.97 4.76 0.40
C GLU A 109 15.11 3.69 1.11
N LEU A 110 15.76 2.68 1.72
CA LEU A 110 15.08 1.66 2.51
C LEU A 110 14.34 2.28 3.71
N GLU A 111 15.01 3.16 4.46
CA GLU A 111 14.42 3.83 5.62
C GLU A 111 13.25 4.73 5.21
N GLU A 112 13.40 5.52 4.15
CA GLU A 112 12.37 6.38 3.59
C GLU A 112 11.15 5.57 3.11
N THR A 113 11.39 4.46 2.41
CA THR A 113 10.32 3.57 1.94
C THR A 113 9.56 2.93 3.10
N VAL A 114 10.27 2.50 4.15
CA VAL A 114 9.64 1.96 5.38
C VAL A 114 8.80 3.03 6.07
N GLN A 115 9.30 4.26 6.22
CA GLN A 115 8.55 5.36 6.82
C GLN A 115 7.29 5.70 6.01
N THR A 116 7.40 5.72 4.69
CA THR A 116 6.27 5.95 3.78
C THR A 116 5.22 4.85 3.94
N ALA A 117 5.65 3.59 3.97
CA ALA A 117 4.77 2.44 4.14
C ALA A 117 4.02 2.49 5.48
N LEU A 118 4.71 2.84 6.56
CA LEU A 118 4.11 3.00 7.90
C LEU A 118 3.11 4.15 7.94
N THR A 119 3.41 5.27 7.27
CA THR A 119 2.53 6.44 7.23
C THR A 119 1.25 6.15 6.44
N GLU A 120 1.37 5.47 5.31
CA GLU A 120 0.21 5.10 4.47
C GLU A 120 -0.70 4.07 5.16
N CYS A 121 -0.14 3.12 5.90
CA CYS A 121 -0.93 2.19 6.71
C CYS A 121 -1.57 2.86 7.92
N GLY A 122 -0.86 3.76 8.59
CA GLY A 122 -1.41 4.55 9.70
C GLY A 122 -2.60 5.41 9.28
N LEU A 123 -2.61 5.93 8.05
CA LEU A 123 -3.77 6.63 7.47
C LEU A 123 -4.96 5.67 7.27
N GLY A 124 -4.72 4.43 6.85
CA GLY A 124 -5.77 3.42 6.70
C GLY A 124 -6.42 3.04 8.04
N GLU A 125 -5.60 2.85 9.08
CA GLU A 125 -6.07 2.59 10.45
C GLU A 125 -6.76 3.80 11.07
N ALA A 126 -6.23 5.02 10.84
CA ALA A 126 -6.86 6.25 11.30
C ALA A 126 -8.24 6.44 10.66
N VAL A 127 -8.39 6.15 9.38
CA VAL A 127 -9.70 6.20 8.69
C VAL A 127 -10.65 5.13 9.23
N GLN A 128 -10.18 3.90 9.50
CA GLN A 128 -11.02 2.86 10.12
C GLN A 128 -11.41 3.21 11.57
N THR A 129 -10.48 3.78 12.33
CA THR A 129 -10.74 4.24 13.71
C THR A 129 -11.73 5.39 13.71
N LEU A 130 -11.60 6.37 12.80
CA LEU A 130 -12.55 7.44 12.61
C LEU A 130 -13.93 6.92 12.21
N GLN A 131 -14.01 5.94 11.30
CA GLN A 131 -15.26 5.31 10.92
C GLN A 131 -15.94 4.56 12.09
N SER A 132 -15.14 3.90 12.95
CA SER A 132 -15.66 3.22 14.14
C SER A 132 -16.11 4.21 15.20
N LEU A 133 -15.40 5.32 15.38
CA LEU A 133 -15.76 6.42 16.26
C LEU A 133 -17.02 7.14 15.77
N GLU A 134 -17.18 7.42 14.46
CA GLU A 134 -18.40 7.99 13.89
C GLU A 134 -19.63 7.09 14.04
N ARG A 135 -19.44 5.76 14.01
CA ARG A 135 -20.53 4.83 14.34
C ARG A 135 -20.92 4.87 15.81
N ALA A 136 -19.98 5.20 16.70
CA ALA A 136 -20.22 5.33 18.14
C ALA A 136 -20.74 6.71 18.54
N GLU A 137 -20.33 7.79 17.84
CA GLU A 137 -20.69 9.18 18.13
C GLU A 137 -21.60 9.76 17.06
N LYS A 138 -22.84 9.30 16.98
CA LYS A 138 -23.89 9.94 16.15
C LYS A 138 -24.35 11.31 16.65
N LEU A 139 -23.64 11.93 17.58
CA LEU A 139 -23.99 13.18 18.22
C LEU A 139 -22.78 14.11 18.25
N ASP A 140 -22.81 15.20 17.51
CA ASP A 140 -21.94 16.39 17.59
C ASP A 140 -20.67 16.52 16.70
N ALA A 141 -20.57 15.90 15.55
CA ALA A 141 -19.56 16.34 14.60
C ALA A 141 -20.03 17.61 13.85
N SER A 142 -19.19 18.65 13.79
CA SER A 142 -19.49 19.84 12.98
C SER A 142 -19.62 19.45 11.50
N GLU A 143 -20.49 20.13 10.75
CA GLU A 143 -20.77 19.80 9.34
C GLU A 143 -19.50 19.78 8.43
N PRO A 144 -18.47 20.63 8.65
CA PRO A 144 -17.19 20.56 7.95
C PRO A 144 -16.40 19.27 8.23
N ASP A 145 -16.35 18.81 9.47
CA ASP A 145 -15.60 17.60 9.88
C ASP A 145 -16.23 16.35 9.31
N ARG A 146 -17.56 16.30 9.31
CA ARG A 146 -18.32 15.23 8.69
C ARG A 146 -18.07 15.15 7.18
N ARG A 147 -18.06 16.27 6.45
CA ARG A 147 -17.76 16.31 5.01
C ARG A 147 -16.33 15.89 4.71
N PHE A 148 -15.39 16.25 5.56
CA PHE A 148 -13.99 15.85 5.42
C PHE A 148 -13.84 14.34 5.58
N THR A 149 -14.42 13.76 6.62
CA THR A 149 -14.38 12.31 6.88
C THR A 149 -15.10 11.51 5.78
N GLU A 150 -16.28 11.94 5.35
CA GLU A 150 -17.01 11.33 4.22
C GLU A 150 -16.18 11.34 2.93
N ARG A 151 -15.38 12.38 2.69
CA ARG A 151 -14.48 12.47 1.54
C ARG A 151 -13.34 11.46 1.65
N LEU A 152 -12.65 11.39 2.80
CA LEU A 152 -11.54 10.46 3.02
C LEU A 152 -12.00 9.00 2.89
N THR A 153 -13.13 8.66 3.51
CA THR A 153 -13.75 7.34 3.40
C THR A 153 -14.02 6.96 1.95
N ARG A 154 -14.67 7.86 1.20
CA ARG A 154 -14.97 7.65 -0.21
C ARG A 154 -13.71 7.49 -1.06
N GLN A 155 -12.66 8.30 -0.81
CA GLN A 155 -11.38 8.18 -1.51
C GLN A 155 -10.70 6.84 -1.21
N HIS A 156 -10.74 6.37 0.03
CA HIS A 156 -10.22 5.05 0.40
C HIS A 156 -10.97 3.91 -0.30
N ASP A 157 -12.30 3.96 -0.32
CA ASP A 157 -13.13 2.97 -1.01
C ASP A 157 -12.93 2.98 -2.52
N LEU A 158 -12.74 4.17 -3.12
CA LEU A 158 -12.38 4.32 -4.53
C LEU A 158 -11.03 3.66 -4.83
N LEU A 159 -10.02 3.89 -3.99
CA LEU A 159 -8.72 3.24 -4.11
C LEU A 159 -8.84 1.71 -4.06
N ASN A 160 -9.59 1.19 -3.09
CA ASN A 160 -9.76 -0.25 -2.94
C ASN A 160 -10.49 -0.89 -4.14
N LYS A 161 -11.51 -0.20 -4.68
CA LYS A 161 -12.25 -0.65 -5.88
C LYS A 161 -11.42 -0.56 -7.16
N LEU A 162 -10.46 0.38 -7.24
CA LEU A 162 -9.62 0.62 -8.41
C LEU A 162 -8.28 -0.09 -8.36
N ARG A 163 -7.80 -0.50 -7.20
CA ARG A 163 -6.61 -1.36 -7.06
C ARG A 163 -6.88 -2.70 -7.72
N GLY A 164 -6.32 -2.89 -8.92
CA GLY A 164 -6.47 -4.12 -9.71
C GLY A 164 -7.52 -4.08 -10.81
N ALA A 165 -8.22 -2.98 -11.02
CA ALA A 165 -9.10 -2.82 -12.17
C ALA A 165 -8.29 -2.43 -13.40
N ALA A 166 -8.13 -3.35 -14.35
CA ALA A 166 -7.54 -3.09 -15.68
C ALA A 166 -8.45 -2.26 -16.61
N GLN A 167 -9.61 -1.86 -16.15
CA GLN A 167 -10.62 -1.13 -16.94
C GLN A 167 -10.84 0.28 -16.41
N ARG A 168 -11.17 1.20 -17.33
CA ARG A 168 -11.56 2.57 -17.00
C ARG A 168 -12.69 2.59 -15.97
N PRO A 169 -12.54 3.37 -14.89
CA PRO A 169 -13.57 3.46 -13.85
C PRO A 169 -14.88 4.04 -14.41
N ASN A 170 -15.96 3.36 -14.11
CA ASN A 170 -17.29 3.86 -14.46
C ASN A 170 -17.73 4.92 -13.43
N ILE A 171 -17.43 6.21 -13.74
CA ILE A 171 -17.74 7.35 -12.87
C ILE A 171 -19.22 7.42 -12.50
N SER A 172 -20.12 7.06 -13.43
CA SER A 172 -21.57 7.09 -13.18
C SER A 172 -22.02 5.99 -12.22
N ALA A 173 -21.34 4.83 -12.24
CA ALA A 173 -21.58 3.76 -11.28
C ALA A 173 -21.09 4.19 -9.88
N PHE A 174 -19.88 4.70 -9.76
CA PHE A 174 -19.35 5.20 -8.49
C PHE A 174 -20.18 6.35 -7.91
N ALA A 175 -20.64 7.28 -8.75
CA ALA A 175 -21.51 8.37 -8.29
C ALA A 175 -22.81 7.85 -7.66
N ARG A 176 -23.38 6.78 -8.21
CA ARG A 176 -24.57 6.11 -7.64
C ARG A 176 -24.22 5.33 -6.37
N ASP A 177 -23.16 4.54 -6.40
CA ASP A 177 -22.72 3.71 -5.26
C ASP A 177 -22.46 4.56 -4.01
N PHE A 178 -21.82 5.72 -4.18
CA PHE A 178 -21.50 6.63 -3.09
C PHE A 178 -22.53 7.73 -2.84
N ASN A 179 -23.62 7.73 -3.60
CA ASN A 179 -24.70 8.74 -3.52
C ASN A 179 -24.17 10.19 -3.60
N VAL A 180 -23.26 10.45 -4.55
CA VAL A 180 -22.65 11.77 -4.78
C VAL A 180 -22.71 12.15 -6.27
N SER A 181 -22.40 13.42 -6.57
CA SER A 181 -22.34 13.87 -7.96
C SER A 181 -21.14 13.25 -8.71
N ARG A 182 -21.28 13.09 -10.03
CA ARG A 182 -20.15 12.69 -10.91
C ARG A 182 -18.95 13.64 -10.76
N LYS A 183 -19.23 14.95 -10.59
CA LYS A 183 -18.18 15.98 -10.37
C LYS A 183 -17.41 15.72 -9.08
N THR A 184 -18.05 15.22 -8.04
CA THR A 184 -17.42 14.83 -6.77
C THR A 184 -16.46 13.65 -6.97
N ILE A 185 -16.90 12.60 -7.67
CA ILE A 185 -16.05 11.44 -7.98
C ILE A 185 -14.83 11.86 -8.83
N ILE A 186 -15.05 12.69 -9.86
CA ILE A 186 -13.95 13.20 -10.70
C ILE A 186 -12.91 13.95 -9.87
N ARG A 187 -13.36 14.82 -8.94
CA ARG A 187 -12.46 15.56 -8.05
C ARG A 187 -11.68 14.62 -7.12
N ASP A 188 -12.34 13.63 -6.54
CA ASP A 188 -11.69 12.67 -5.65
C ASP A 188 -10.65 11.82 -6.38
N LEU A 189 -10.95 11.36 -7.59
CA LEU A 189 -10.00 10.62 -8.43
C LEU A 189 -8.80 11.49 -8.85
N ARG A 190 -9.04 12.76 -9.18
CA ARG A 190 -7.96 13.71 -9.52
C ARG A 190 -7.02 13.94 -8.33
N ASP A 191 -7.56 14.09 -7.14
CA ASP A 191 -6.76 14.21 -5.92
C ASP A 191 -5.91 12.95 -5.64
N LEU A 192 -6.48 11.76 -5.88
CA LEU A 192 -5.77 10.48 -5.69
C LEU A 192 -4.62 10.32 -6.70
N ILE A 193 -4.83 10.76 -7.95
CA ILE A 193 -3.78 10.78 -8.99
C ILE A 193 -2.68 11.80 -8.63
N GLN A 194 -3.05 13.01 -8.21
CA GLN A 194 -2.09 14.04 -7.82
C GLN A 194 -1.23 13.63 -6.61
N ARG A 195 -1.75 12.76 -5.75
CA ARG A 195 -1.01 12.18 -4.61
C ARG A 195 -0.23 10.93 -4.99
N GLY A 196 -0.19 10.54 -6.26
CA GLY A 196 0.48 9.32 -6.72
C GLY A 196 -0.15 8.00 -6.26
N GLN A 197 -1.36 8.04 -5.70
CA GLN A 197 -2.07 6.86 -5.21
C GLN A 197 -2.80 6.09 -6.31
N LEU A 198 -3.05 6.74 -7.46
CA LEU A 198 -3.57 6.14 -8.68
C LEU A 198 -2.71 6.54 -9.87
N PRO A 199 -2.46 5.63 -10.83
CA PRO A 199 -1.70 5.95 -12.03
C PRO A 199 -2.47 6.89 -12.94
N GLU A 200 -1.75 7.79 -13.61
CA GLU A 200 -2.34 8.80 -14.52
C GLU A 200 -3.04 8.17 -15.74
N GLU A 201 -2.60 6.98 -16.12
CA GLU A 201 -3.18 6.25 -17.26
C GLU A 201 -4.64 5.84 -17.06
N ILE A 202 -5.12 5.84 -15.82
CA ILE A 202 -6.54 5.59 -15.51
C ILE A 202 -7.44 6.66 -16.14
N PHE A 203 -6.92 7.89 -16.35
CA PHE A 203 -7.60 9.01 -17.00
C PHE A 203 -6.69 9.83 -17.92
N PRO A 204 -6.33 9.31 -19.10
CA PRO A 204 -5.45 10.04 -20.03
C PRO A 204 -6.03 11.35 -20.57
N GLU A 205 -7.35 11.56 -20.46
CA GLU A 205 -8.02 12.77 -20.95
C GLU A 205 -7.81 14.00 -20.06
N TRP A 206 -7.27 13.84 -18.85
CA TRP A 206 -7.05 14.96 -17.91
C TRP A 206 -5.74 15.69 -18.13
N ASN A 207 -4.84 15.15 -18.95
CA ASN A 207 -3.60 15.81 -19.37
C ASN A 207 -3.79 16.66 -20.66
N GLN A 208 -4.98 16.77 -21.21
CA GLN A 208 -5.24 17.74 -22.27
C GLN A 208 -5.46 19.12 -21.63
N PRO A 209 -4.66 20.15 -21.98
CA PRO A 209 -4.97 21.51 -21.59
C PRO A 209 -6.37 21.84 -22.11
N GLU A 210 -7.21 22.43 -21.25
CA GLU A 210 -8.51 22.96 -21.68
C GLU A 210 -8.27 23.79 -22.93
N SER A 211 -8.68 23.25 -24.08
CA SER A 211 -8.75 24.02 -25.32
C SER A 211 -9.67 25.19 -25.03
N ALA A 212 -9.09 26.37 -24.96
CA ALA A 212 -9.81 27.63 -24.86
C ALA A 212 -10.91 27.59 -25.93
N GLY A 213 -12.16 27.56 -25.45
CA GLY A 213 -13.31 27.68 -26.32
C GLY A 213 -13.30 29.05 -26.96
N GLU A 214 -13.34 29.06 -28.27
CA GLU A 214 -13.80 30.20 -29.06
C GLU A 214 -15.27 30.46 -28.78
#